data_361fd22f7c05cc7f2427abad4ab51d85
#
_entry.id   361fd22f7c05cc7f2427abad4ab51d85
#
_cell.length_a   1.000
_cell.length_b   1.000
_cell.length_c   1.000
_cell.angle_alpha   90.00
_cell.angle_beta   90.00
_cell.angle_gamma   90.00
#
_symmetry.space_group_name_H-M   'P 1'
#
loop_
_entity.id
_entity.type
_entity.pdbx_description
1 polymer ?
#
loop_
_entity_poly.entity_id
_entity_poly.type
_entity_poly.pdbx_seq_one_letter_code
_entity_poly.pdbx_strand_id
1 'polypeptide(L)'
;MRFPRRHHLNSKELKRALQRAAIDTLNNDPHLTVLPRPGGGPSAFKTSSTDPELDASDGADFLENITIRTSQNQRLAFARDKTDQFWKGLEATWWTVIVSAVDSIWDPKHAHIHRFEKDDVRRRLDKAYAARNKIGKFTKPGTPITIALYDREGNDPELDFVGAGIGIEFPPIATVPLSKYMSLAPKKTKSTDLRIPEARRRLAATYGVPTSAVTITIDRKAAKKN
;
A
#
# COMPACT_ATOMS: atom_id res chain seq x y z
N MET A 1 -24.24 21.29 -17.56
CA MET A 1 -23.94 20.90 -16.18
C MET A 1 -22.47 21.15 -15.89
N ARG A 2 -22.12 21.98 -14.89
CA ARG A 2 -20.73 22.17 -14.47
C ARG A 2 -20.39 21.05 -13.52
N PHE A 3 -19.47 20.16 -13.90
CA PHE A 3 -18.93 19.17 -12.98
C PHE A 3 -18.24 19.89 -11.80
N PRO A 4 -18.48 19.48 -10.55
CA PRO A 4 -17.79 20.05 -9.41
C PRO A 4 -16.28 19.90 -9.60
N ARG A 5 -15.53 20.99 -9.36
CA ARG A 5 -14.07 20.99 -9.41
C ARG A 5 -13.58 19.90 -8.45
N ARG A 6 -12.79 18.96 -8.97
CA ARG A 6 -12.06 18.00 -8.13
C ARG A 6 -11.35 18.79 -7.04
N HIS A 7 -11.69 18.56 -5.79
CA HIS A 7 -10.80 18.94 -4.70
C HIS A 7 -9.53 18.15 -4.95
N HIS A 8 -8.45 18.83 -5.37
CA HIS A 8 -7.16 18.22 -5.64
C HIS A 8 -6.52 17.80 -4.31
N LEU A 9 -7.04 16.73 -3.73
CA LEU A 9 -6.30 16.01 -2.73
C LEU A 9 -4.98 15.58 -3.37
N ASN A 10 -3.86 15.94 -2.74
CA ASN A 10 -2.56 15.56 -3.25
C ASN A 10 -2.52 14.03 -3.38
N SER A 11 -2.42 13.54 -4.61
CA SER A 11 -2.45 12.08 -4.90
C SER A 11 -1.43 11.30 -4.07
N LYS A 12 -0.28 11.90 -3.74
CA LYS A 12 0.74 11.28 -2.90
C LYS A 12 0.30 11.21 -1.42
N GLU A 13 -0.38 12.23 -0.94
CA GLU A 13 -0.91 12.25 0.44
C GLU A 13 -2.03 11.24 0.61
N LEU A 14 -2.96 11.20 -0.34
CA LEU A 14 -4.04 10.23 -0.35
C LEU A 14 -3.51 8.79 -0.40
N LYS A 15 -2.50 8.53 -1.25
CA LYS A 15 -1.84 7.21 -1.30
C LYS A 15 -1.24 6.82 0.05
N ARG A 16 -0.56 7.76 0.72
CA ARG A 16 0.03 7.51 2.04
C ARG A 16 -1.04 7.29 3.11
N ALA A 17 -2.13 8.07 3.06
CA ALA A 17 -3.25 7.91 3.96
C ALA A 17 -3.89 6.52 3.83
N LEU A 18 -4.16 6.08 2.60
CA LEU A 18 -4.68 4.75 2.30
C LEU A 18 -3.76 3.64 2.81
N GLN A 19 -2.44 3.78 2.61
CA GLN A 19 -1.47 2.78 3.07
C GLN A 19 -1.42 2.71 4.61
N ARG A 20 -1.42 3.85 5.29
CA ARG A 20 -1.47 3.90 6.75
C ARG A 20 -2.76 3.30 7.29
N ALA A 21 -3.90 3.63 6.67
CA ALA A 21 -5.19 3.07 7.05
C ALA A 21 -5.18 1.53 7.00
N ALA A 22 -4.59 0.94 5.96
CA ALA A 22 -4.45 -0.52 5.87
C ALA A 22 -3.56 -1.09 6.97
N ILE A 23 -2.38 -0.49 7.20
CA ILE A 23 -1.44 -0.95 8.23
C ILE A 23 -2.06 -0.85 9.63
N ASP A 24 -2.68 0.29 9.95
CA ASP A 24 -3.33 0.49 11.25
C ASP A 24 -4.50 -0.49 11.46
N THR A 25 -5.26 -0.76 10.40
CA THR A 25 -6.36 -1.74 10.47
C THR A 25 -5.85 -3.13 10.80
N LEU A 26 -4.77 -3.56 10.16
CA LEU A 26 -4.17 -4.87 10.43
C LEU A 26 -3.53 -4.92 11.84
N ASN A 27 -2.86 -3.85 12.25
CA ASN A 27 -2.23 -3.76 13.58
C ASN A 27 -3.27 -3.59 14.73
N ASN A 28 -4.55 -3.33 14.42
CA ASN A 28 -5.61 -3.37 15.43
C ASN A 28 -5.96 -4.81 15.85
N ASP A 29 -5.57 -5.81 15.09
CA ASP A 29 -5.57 -7.19 15.56
C ASP A 29 -4.40 -7.36 16.54
N PRO A 30 -4.67 -7.72 17.82
CA PRO A 30 -3.64 -7.84 18.84
C PRO A 30 -2.60 -8.93 18.52
N HIS A 31 -2.95 -9.86 17.65
CA HIS A 31 -2.09 -10.96 17.24
C HIS A 31 -1.32 -10.69 15.94
N LEU A 32 -1.55 -9.54 15.27
CA LEU A 32 -0.89 -9.20 14.02
C LEU A 32 0.00 -7.96 14.14
N THR A 33 1.21 -8.07 13.63
CA THR A 33 2.11 -6.93 13.47
C THR A 33 2.55 -6.83 12.01
N VAL A 34 2.35 -5.68 11.39
CA VAL A 34 2.74 -5.42 10.01
C VAL A 34 4.08 -4.70 9.95
N LEU A 35 5.06 -5.35 9.33
CA LEU A 35 6.42 -4.84 9.18
C LEU A 35 6.79 -4.68 7.70
N PRO A 36 7.57 -3.63 7.31
CA PRO A 36 8.13 -3.55 5.98
C PRO A 36 9.02 -4.76 5.68
N ARG A 37 8.87 -5.35 4.47
CA ARG A 37 9.71 -6.47 4.05
C ARG A 37 11.08 -5.95 3.59
N PRO A 38 12.20 -6.38 4.19
CA PRO A 38 13.55 -6.03 3.72
C PRO A 38 13.75 -6.42 2.25
N GLY A 39 14.32 -5.53 1.46
CA GLY A 39 14.52 -5.75 0.01
C GLY A 39 13.24 -5.73 -0.83
N GLY A 40 12.08 -5.57 -0.21
CA GLY A 40 10.80 -5.43 -0.89
C GLY A 40 10.55 -4.00 -1.37
N GLY A 41 9.68 -3.86 -2.38
CA GLY A 41 9.18 -2.56 -2.79
C GLY A 41 8.22 -1.94 -1.75
N PRO A 42 7.74 -0.71 -1.98
CA PRO A 42 6.91 0.05 -1.04
C PRO A 42 5.55 -0.59 -0.70
N SER A 43 5.17 -1.64 -1.41
CA SER A 43 3.93 -2.39 -1.19
C SER A 43 4.16 -3.76 -0.56
N ALA A 44 5.40 -4.13 -0.24
CA ALA A 44 5.75 -5.44 0.28
C ALA A 44 5.93 -5.38 1.80
N PHE A 45 5.16 -6.18 2.50
CA PHE A 45 5.14 -6.25 3.95
C PHE A 45 5.22 -7.70 4.41
N LYS A 46 5.54 -7.87 5.69
CA LYS A 46 5.39 -9.12 6.41
C LYS A 46 4.40 -8.92 7.54
N THR A 47 3.61 -9.92 7.84
CA THR A 47 2.86 -10.00 9.08
C THR A 47 3.57 -10.98 10.01
N SER A 48 3.71 -10.60 11.27
CA SER A 48 4.07 -11.50 12.37
C SER A 48 2.80 -11.80 13.14
N SER A 49 2.50 -13.07 13.39
CA SER A 49 1.38 -13.48 14.22
C SER A 49 1.90 -14.09 15.51
N THR A 50 1.32 -13.65 16.62
CA THR A 50 1.54 -14.23 17.95
C THR A 50 0.33 -15.06 18.41
N ASP A 51 -0.53 -15.47 17.48
CA ASP A 51 -1.71 -16.27 17.78
C ASP A 51 -1.28 -17.65 18.27
N PRO A 52 -1.55 -18.02 19.53
CA PRO A 52 -1.16 -19.29 20.10
C PRO A 52 -1.89 -20.49 19.45
N GLU A 53 -3.02 -20.28 18.77
CA GLU A 53 -3.72 -21.36 18.06
C GLU A 53 -3.02 -21.72 16.72
N LEU A 54 -2.22 -20.83 16.17
CA LEU A 54 -1.42 -21.06 14.96
C LEU A 54 -0.04 -21.67 15.28
N ASP A 55 0.35 -21.69 16.56
CA ASP A 55 1.65 -22.16 17.03
C ASP A 55 1.56 -23.62 17.49
N ALA A 56 1.58 -24.52 16.55
CA ALA A 56 1.46 -25.93 16.93
C ALA A 56 2.78 -26.68 17.04
N SER A 57 3.93 -26.18 16.59
CA SER A 57 5.10 -27.07 16.60
C SER A 57 6.48 -26.49 16.88
N ASP A 58 6.77 -25.22 16.64
CA ASP A 58 8.17 -24.78 16.69
C ASP A 58 8.45 -23.43 17.38
N GLY A 59 7.48 -22.75 18.00
CA GLY A 59 7.72 -21.45 18.66
C GLY A 59 8.23 -20.34 17.71
N ALA A 60 8.04 -20.52 16.41
CA ALA A 60 8.44 -19.55 15.40
C ALA A 60 7.26 -18.65 15.07
N ASP A 61 7.45 -17.32 15.21
CA ASP A 61 6.49 -16.33 14.71
C ASP A 61 6.09 -16.68 13.28
N PHE A 62 4.80 -16.93 13.05
CA PHE A 62 4.31 -17.17 11.70
C PHE A 62 4.45 -15.89 10.88
N LEU A 63 5.35 -15.90 9.91
CA LEU A 63 5.63 -14.76 9.05
C LEU A 63 4.97 -14.94 7.68
N GLU A 64 3.91 -14.20 7.40
CA GLU A 64 3.30 -14.16 6.08
C GLU A 64 3.83 -12.98 5.26
N ASN A 65 4.22 -13.21 4.00
CA ASN A 65 4.49 -12.13 3.07
C ASN A 65 3.17 -11.65 2.46
N ILE A 66 2.81 -10.42 2.78
CA ILE A 66 1.62 -9.76 2.24
C ILE A 66 1.98 -8.64 1.27
N THR A 67 1.05 -8.30 0.40
CA THR A 67 1.13 -7.12 -0.45
C THR A 67 0.01 -6.16 -0.10
N ILE A 68 0.36 -4.91 0.27
CA ILE A 68 -0.61 -3.83 0.48
C ILE A 68 -0.66 -2.96 -0.78
N ARG A 69 -1.84 -2.88 -1.39
CA ARG A 69 -2.13 -2.02 -2.54
C ARG A 69 -3.06 -0.89 -2.16
N THR A 70 -2.84 0.28 -2.73
CA THR A 70 -3.70 1.45 -2.53
C THR A 70 -4.41 1.77 -3.84
N SER A 71 -5.70 2.05 -3.78
CA SER A 71 -6.52 2.39 -4.94
C SER A 71 -7.27 3.70 -4.75
N GLN A 72 -6.89 4.71 -5.52
CA GLN A 72 -7.54 6.01 -5.55
C GLN A 72 -8.67 6.09 -6.59
N ASN A 73 -8.78 5.10 -7.44
CA ASN A 73 -9.76 5.01 -8.52
C ASN A 73 -10.61 3.73 -8.44
N GLN A 74 -10.57 3.05 -7.28
CA GLN A 74 -11.29 1.80 -7.03
C GLN A 74 -10.93 0.69 -8.04
N ARG A 75 -9.69 0.69 -8.52
CA ARG A 75 -9.14 -0.37 -9.38
C ARG A 75 -7.91 -0.99 -8.75
N LEU A 76 -7.80 -2.29 -8.84
CA LEU A 76 -6.62 -3.04 -8.44
C LEU A 76 -5.75 -3.28 -9.68
N ALA A 77 -4.46 -2.98 -9.57
CA ALA A 77 -3.53 -3.01 -10.69
C ALA A 77 -2.29 -3.85 -10.38
N PHE A 78 -1.95 -4.74 -11.30
CA PHE A 78 -0.68 -5.47 -11.33
C PHE A 78 -0.11 -5.48 -12.75
N ALA A 79 1.21 -5.39 -12.85
CA ALA A 79 1.90 -5.51 -14.12
C ALA A 79 2.44 -6.94 -14.30
N ARG A 80 2.44 -7.40 -15.55
CA ARG A 80 3.20 -8.61 -15.88
C ARG A 80 4.69 -8.31 -15.77
N ASP A 81 5.48 -9.31 -15.47
CA ASP A 81 6.92 -9.21 -15.51
C ASP A 81 7.45 -9.09 -16.96
N LYS A 82 8.76 -8.97 -17.13
CA LYS A 82 9.37 -8.83 -18.46
C LYS A 82 9.24 -10.10 -19.31
N THR A 83 9.08 -11.25 -18.67
CA THR A 83 8.92 -12.56 -19.36
C THR A 83 7.46 -12.85 -19.69
N ASP A 84 6.54 -12.01 -19.26
CA ASP A 84 5.09 -12.16 -19.39
C ASP A 84 4.52 -13.46 -18.75
N GLN A 85 5.25 -14.00 -17.77
CA GLN A 85 4.86 -15.24 -17.09
C GLN A 85 4.20 -14.95 -15.72
N PHE A 86 4.60 -13.90 -15.03
CA PHE A 86 4.23 -13.66 -13.62
C PHE A 86 3.62 -12.27 -13.41
N TRP A 87 2.75 -12.15 -12.40
CA TRP A 87 2.24 -10.87 -11.93
C TRP A 87 3.21 -10.26 -10.92
N LYS A 88 3.91 -9.21 -11.34
CA LYS A 88 4.95 -8.56 -10.53
C LYS A 88 4.43 -8.09 -9.18
N GLY A 89 5.02 -8.61 -8.11
CA GLY A 89 4.64 -8.30 -6.73
C GLY A 89 3.52 -9.17 -6.17
N LEU A 90 2.77 -9.89 -7.02
CA LEU A 90 1.80 -10.88 -6.56
C LEU A 90 2.48 -12.21 -6.25
N GLU A 91 3.48 -12.60 -7.03
CA GLU A 91 4.20 -13.87 -6.81
C GLU A 91 4.97 -13.90 -5.49
N ALA A 92 5.44 -12.74 -5.03
CA ALA A 92 6.15 -12.64 -3.76
C ALA A 92 5.21 -12.58 -2.54
N THR A 93 3.90 -12.55 -2.77
CA THR A 93 2.83 -12.64 -1.76
C THR A 93 2.55 -14.12 -1.52
N TRP A 94 2.40 -14.52 -0.26
CA TRP A 94 2.09 -15.93 0.02
C TRP A 94 0.60 -16.19 -0.21
N TRP A 95 -0.27 -15.59 0.62
CA TRP A 95 -1.70 -15.89 0.58
C TRP A 95 -2.56 -14.64 0.40
N THR A 96 -2.17 -13.53 0.99
CA THR A 96 -3.04 -12.39 1.21
C THR A 96 -2.61 -11.14 0.46
N VAL A 97 -3.54 -10.54 -0.26
CA VAL A 97 -3.46 -9.20 -0.87
C VAL A 97 -4.39 -8.26 -0.10
N ILE A 98 -3.82 -7.26 0.54
CA ILE A 98 -4.59 -6.20 1.19
C ILE A 98 -4.77 -5.04 0.22
N VAL A 99 -5.99 -4.57 0.08
CA VAL A 99 -6.32 -3.42 -0.77
C VAL A 99 -7.00 -2.35 0.05
N SER A 100 -6.39 -1.17 0.10
CA SER A 100 -7.00 0.03 0.67
C SER A 100 -7.50 0.91 -0.46
N ALA A 101 -8.80 1.00 -0.63
CA ALA A 101 -9.46 1.75 -1.68
C ALA A 101 -10.27 2.92 -1.12
N VAL A 102 -10.42 3.98 -1.91
CA VAL A 102 -11.35 5.06 -1.56
C VAL A 102 -12.81 4.61 -1.68
N ASP A 103 -13.67 5.10 -0.81
CA ASP A 103 -15.13 4.92 -0.88
C ASP A 103 -15.73 5.65 -2.10
N SER A 104 -15.18 6.81 -2.45
CA SER A 104 -15.57 7.60 -3.61
C SER A 104 -14.35 8.14 -4.35
N ILE A 105 -14.38 8.06 -5.68
CA ILE A 105 -13.30 8.62 -6.51
C ILE A 105 -13.39 10.14 -6.66
N TRP A 106 -14.55 10.72 -6.39
CA TRP A 106 -14.80 12.14 -6.55
C TRP A 106 -14.62 12.94 -5.26
N ASP A 107 -15.04 12.34 -4.13
CA ASP A 107 -14.99 12.93 -2.79
C ASP A 107 -14.63 11.84 -1.77
N PRO A 108 -13.35 11.42 -1.71
CA PRO A 108 -12.92 10.34 -0.84
C PRO A 108 -12.96 10.78 0.63
N LYS A 109 -13.79 10.12 1.43
CA LYS A 109 -13.96 10.36 2.87
C LYS A 109 -13.45 9.19 3.70
N HIS A 110 -13.60 7.98 3.18
CA HIS A 110 -13.21 6.75 3.87
C HIS A 110 -12.27 5.91 3.02
N ALA A 111 -11.49 5.10 3.70
CA ALA A 111 -10.75 3.98 3.13
C ALA A 111 -11.52 2.69 3.41
N HIS A 112 -11.82 1.94 2.37
CA HIS A 112 -12.31 0.57 2.43
C HIS A 112 -11.11 -0.36 2.40
N ILE A 113 -10.92 -1.13 3.46
CA ILE A 113 -9.82 -2.09 3.56
C ILE A 113 -10.35 -3.47 3.24
N HIS A 114 -9.86 -4.04 2.14
CA HIS A 114 -10.23 -5.39 1.70
C HIS A 114 -9.08 -6.35 1.94
N ARG A 115 -9.43 -7.60 2.21
CA ARG A 115 -8.51 -8.73 2.25
C ARG A 115 -8.94 -9.72 1.19
N PHE A 116 -8.05 -10.01 0.24
CA PHE A 116 -8.31 -10.95 -0.85
C PHE A 116 -7.29 -12.08 -0.80
N GLU A 117 -7.72 -13.26 -1.20
CA GLU A 117 -6.81 -14.34 -1.48
C GLU A 117 -6.03 -14.06 -2.77
N LYS A 118 -4.75 -14.40 -2.77
CA LYS A 118 -3.86 -14.22 -3.89
C LYS A 118 -4.39 -14.86 -5.17
N ASP A 119 -4.92 -16.08 -5.07
CA ASP A 119 -5.37 -16.84 -6.23
C ASP A 119 -6.66 -16.27 -6.84
N ASP A 120 -7.53 -15.67 -6.05
CA ASP A 120 -8.68 -14.93 -6.56
C ASP A 120 -8.26 -13.70 -7.35
N VAL A 121 -7.30 -12.94 -6.81
CA VAL A 121 -6.73 -11.80 -7.51
C VAL A 121 -6.07 -12.23 -8.82
N ARG A 122 -5.26 -13.30 -8.79
CA ARG A 122 -4.59 -13.86 -9.98
C ARG A 122 -5.60 -14.26 -11.03
N ARG A 123 -6.57 -15.09 -10.68
CA ARG A 123 -7.61 -15.59 -11.58
C ARG A 123 -8.34 -14.45 -12.31
N ARG A 124 -8.64 -13.34 -11.61
CA ARG A 124 -9.33 -12.19 -12.21
C ARG A 124 -8.42 -11.39 -13.12
N LEU A 125 -7.16 -11.21 -12.76
CA LEU A 125 -6.17 -10.56 -13.60
C LEU A 125 -5.89 -11.36 -14.87
N ASP A 126 -5.81 -12.70 -14.79
CA ASP A 126 -5.61 -13.59 -15.93
C ASP A 126 -6.80 -13.50 -16.89
N LYS A 127 -8.05 -13.47 -16.37
CA LYS A 127 -9.25 -13.24 -17.19
C LYS A 127 -9.19 -11.90 -17.92
N ALA A 128 -8.84 -10.82 -17.22
CA ALA A 128 -8.74 -9.48 -17.80
C ALA A 128 -7.63 -9.39 -18.85
N TYR A 129 -6.50 -10.07 -18.61
CA TYR A 129 -5.39 -10.16 -19.57
C TYR A 129 -5.79 -10.93 -20.84
N ALA A 130 -6.42 -12.10 -20.69
CA ALA A 130 -6.89 -12.92 -21.79
C ALA A 130 -7.92 -12.19 -22.65
N ALA A 131 -8.86 -11.46 -22.04
CA ALA A 131 -9.85 -10.66 -22.77
C ALA A 131 -9.19 -9.57 -23.62
N ARG A 132 -8.17 -8.87 -23.09
CA ARG A 132 -7.42 -7.86 -23.84
C ARG A 132 -6.68 -8.46 -25.05
N ASN A 133 -6.04 -9.60 -24.85
CA ASN A 133 -5.31 -10.29 -25.92
C ASN A 133 -6.28 -10.77 -27.03
N LYS A 134 -7.47 -11.26 -26.64
CA LYS A 134 -8.49 -11.72 -27.61
C LYS A 134 -8.94 -10.64 -28.60
N ILE A 135 -9.01 -9.38 -28.14
CA ILE A 135 -9.39 -8.24 -29.00
C ILE A 135 -8.19 -7.49 -29.60
N GLY A 136 -7.00 -8.08 -29.54
CA GLY A 136 -5.77 -7.50 -30.11
C GLY A 136 -5.21 -6.31 -29.37
N LYS A 137 -5.70 -5.98 -28.17
CA LYS A 137 -5.13 -4.94 -27.30
C LYS A 137 -3.97 -5.50 -26.46
N PHE A 138 -2.93 -5.95 -27.15
CA PHE A 138 -1.74 -6.50 -26.50
C PHE A 138 -1.11 -5.50 -25.53
N THR A 139 -0.87 -5.95 -24.32
CA THR A 139 -0.26 -5.13 -23.29
C THR A 139 1.24 -5.37 -23.30
N LYS A 140 2.03 -4.30 -23.44
CA LYS A 140 3.49 -4.42 -23.35
C LYS A 140 3.88 -4.93 -21.95
N PRO A 141 4.88 -5.83 -21.83
CA PRO A 141 5.41 -6.24 -20.53
C PRO A 141 5.70 -5.03 -19.63
N GLY A 142 5.33 -5.14 -18.38
CA GLY A 142 5.47 -4.03 -17.41
C GLY A 142 4.31 -3.03 -17.38
N THR A 143 3.38 -3.07 -18.34
CA THR A 143 2.16 -2.25 -18.30
C THR A 143 1.16 -2.86 -17.30
N PRO A 144 0.60 -2.07 -16.36
CA PRO A 144 -0.38 -2.60 -15.42
C PRO A 144 -1.70 -3.02 -16.11
N ILE A 145 -2.17 -4.19 -15.77
CA ILE A 145 -3.56 -4.62 -16.02
C ILE A 145 -4.36 -4.24 -14.78
N THR A 146 -5.54 -3.71 -15.00
CA THR A 146 -6.43 -3.26 -13.92
C THR A 146 -7.72 -4.04 -13.94
N ILE A 147 -8.22 -4.40 -12.75
CA ILE A 147 -9.56 -4.91 -12.52
C ILE A 147 -10.32 -3.94 -11.61
N ALA A 148 -11.61 -3.71 -11.87
CA ALA A 148 -12.44 -2.88 -11.00
C ALA A 148 -12.75 -3.63 -9.70
N LEU A 149 -12.65 -2.96 -8.55
CA LEU A 149 -13.03 -3.54 -7.26
C LEU A 149 -14.55 -3.72 -7.16
N TYR A 150 -15.29 -2.79 -7.74
CA TYR A 150 -16.75 -2.79 -7.75
C TYR A 150 -17.24 -2.80 -9.19
N ASP A 151 -18.48 -3.17 -9.42
CA ASP A 151 -19.10 -3.05 -10.73
C ASP A 151 -19.19 -1.58 -11.11
N ARG A 152 -18.76 -1.27 -12.31
CA ARG A 152 -18.80 0.07 -12.87
C ARG A 152 -19.27 0.03 -14.31
N GLU A 153 -20.06 1.02 -14.67
CA GLU A 153 -20.22 1.39 -16.06
C GLU A 153 -18.87 1.86 -16.59
N GLY A 154 -18.28 1.10 -17.49
CA GLY A 154 -17.03 1.43 -18.18
C GLY A 154 -17.31 1.90 -19.59
N ASN A 155 -16.34 2.61 -20.19
CA ASN A 155 -16.39 3.01 -21.59
C ASN A 155 -16.20 1.82 -22.55
N ASP A 156 -15.69 0.71 -22.05
CA ASP A 156 -15.43 -0.52 -22.79
C ASP A 156 -15.94 -1.72 -21.98
N PRO A 157 -17.25 -2.09 -22.15
CA PRO A 157 -17.84 -3.18 -21.38
C PRO A 157 -17.13 -4.51 -21.54
N GLU A 158 -16.55 -4.79 -22.70
CA GLU A 158 -15.83 -6.03 -22.98
C GLU A 158 -14.54 -6.17 -22.18
N LEU A 159 -13.98 -5.06 -21.72
CA LEU A 159 -12.72 -5.05 -20.97
C LEU A 159 -12.87 -4.57 -19.53
N ASP A 160 -13.70 -3.56 -19.29
CA ASP A 160 -13.77 -2.89 -17.98
C ASP A 160 -14.45 -3.75 -16.91
N PHE A 161 -15.33 -4.67 -17.33
CA PHE A 161 -16.04 -5.61 -16.43
C PHE A 161 -15.33 -6.95 -16.27
N VAL A 162 -14.38 -7.29 -17.14
CA VAL A 162 -13.72 -8.59 -17.04
C VAL A 162 -12.83 -8.64 -15.80
N GLY A 163 -13.14 -9.57 -14.90
CA GLY A 163 -12.46 -9.71 -13.61
C GLY A 163 -12.91 -8.71 -12.55
N ALA A 164 -13.88 -7.83 -12.84
CA ALA A 164 -14.44 -6.87 -11.89
C ALA A 164 -15.21 -7.50 -10.72
N GLY A 165 -15.58 -6.70 -9.73
CA GLY A 165 -16.50 -7.08 -8.66
C GLY A 165 -15.87 -7.80 -7.48
N ILE A 166 -14.53 -7.91 -7.39
CA ILE A 166 -13.87 -8.60 -6.28
C ILE A 166 -14.19 -7.94 -4.92
N GLY A 167 -14.36 -6.63 -4.87
CA GLY A 167 -14.70 -5.90 -3.65
C GLY A 167 -16.18 -6.00 -3.26
N ILE A 168 -17.04 -6.49 -4.18
CA ILE A 168 -18.45 -6.83 -3.90
C ILE A 168 -18.53 -8.23 -3.33
N GLU A 169 -17.84 -9.19 -3.97
CA GLU A 169 -17.80 -10.59 -3.53
C GLU A 169 -17.13 -10.73 -2.16
N PHE A 170 -16.07 -9.95 -1.92
CA PHE A 170 -15.36 -9.88 -0.65
C PHE A 170 -15.45 -8.45 -0.08
N PRO A 171 -16.48 -8.16 0.72
CA PRO A 171 -16.69 -6.83 1.29
C PRO A 171 -15.49 -6.35 2.12
N PRO A 172 -15.37 -5.03 2.37
CA PRO A 172 -14.27 -4.52 3.18
C PRO A 172 -14.31 -5.08 4.61
N ILE A 173 -13.16 -5.53 5.09
CA ILE A 173 -12.99 -5.95 6.49
C ILE A 173 -13.03 -4.76 7.45
N ALA A 174 -12.76 -3.55 6.96
CA ALA A 174 -12.89 -2.32 7.72
C ALA A 174 -13.16 -1.13 6.78
N THR A 175 -13.89 -0.14 7.32
CA THR A 175 -14.07 1.17 6.73
C THR A 175 -13.59 2.22 7.73
N VAL A 176 -12.57 3.00 7.36
CA VAL A 176 -11.95 3.96 8.26
C VAL A 176 -11.92 5.37 7.67
N PRO A 177 -12.14 6.43 8.46
CA PRO A 177 -12.16 7.79 7.95
C PRO A 177 -10.77 8.24 7.52
N LEU A 178 -10.63 8.73 6.29
CA LEU A 178 -9.37 9.23 5.74
C LEU A 178 -8.88 10.49 6.47
N SER A 179 -9.77 11.27 7.07
CA SER A 179 -9.41 12.45 7.86
C SER A 179 -8.42 12.14 8.99
N LYS A 180 -8.51 10.93 9.59
CA LYS A 180 -7.55 10.45 10.61
C LYS A 180 -6.12 10.42 10.08
N TYR A 181 -5.93 10.14 8.79
CA TYR A 181 -4.61 9.90 8.18
C TYR A 181 -4.11 11.06 7.33
N MET A 182 -5.01 11.92 6.84
CA MET A 182 -4.65 13.07 6.02
C MET A 182 -4.13 14.24 6.85
N SER A 183 -4.62 14.42 8.06
CA SER A 183 -4.12 15.43 9.00
C SER A 183 -2.73 15.10 9.55
N LEU A 184 -2.31 13.85 9.42
CA LEU A 184 -0.98 13.35 9.79
C LEU A 184 0.06 13.52 8.66
N ALA A 185 -0.30 14.16 7.53
CA ALA A 185 0.73 14.63 6.63
C ALA A 185 1.73 15.44 7.47
N PRO A 186 3.03 15.08 7.47
CA PRO A 186 4.00 15.89 8.18
C PRO A 186 3.79 17.31 7.65
N LYS A 187 3.30 18.23 8.50
CA LYS A 187 3.46 19.64 8.21
C LYS A 187 4.90 19.73 7.76
N LYS A 188 5.16 20.17 6.51
CA LYS A 188 6.50 20.53 6.11
C LYS A 188 6.94 21.52 7.18
N THR A 189 7.47 21.02 8.27
CA THR A 189 8.36 21.79 9.09
C THR A 189 9.38 22.23 8.04
N LYS A 190 9.34 23.53 7.68
CA LYS A 190 10.43 24.16 6.99
C LYS A 190 11.64 23.51 7.64
N SER A 191 12.50 22.88 6.82
CA SER A 191 13.75 22.32 7.29
C SER A 191 14.35 23.39 8.19
N THR A 192 14.06 23.28 9.46
CA THR A 192 14.73 24.12 10.43
C THR A 192 16.08 23.45 10.42
N ASP A 193 17.06 24.09 9.82
CA ASP A 193 18.44 23.64 9.87
C ASP A 193 18.68 23.29 11.34
N LEU A 194 18.72 21.99 11.62
CA LEU A 194 18.92 21.48 12.96
C LEU A 194 20.33 21.91 13.32
N ARG A 195 20.44 23.07 13.99
CA ARG A 195 21.72 23.51 14.53
C ARG A 195 22.27 22.40 15.41
N ILE A 196 23.54 22.12 15.31
CA ILE A 196 24.21 21.05 16.07
C ILE A 196 23.78 21.01 17.56
N PRO A 197 23.61 22.13 18.27
CA PRO A 197 23.09 22.13 19.64
C PRO A 197 21.70 21.55 19.80
N GLU A 198 20.79 21.80 18.86
CA GLU A 198 19.43 21.26 18.90
C GLU A 198 19.40 19.76 18.56
N ALA A 199 20.20 19.33 17.59
CA ALA A 199 20.38 17.92 17.29
C ALA A 199 20.92 17.14 18.50
N ARG A 200 21.93 17.70 19.21
CA ARG A 200 22.45 17.13 20.46
C ARG A 200 21.36 17.00 21.54
N ARG A 201 20.54 18.04 21.74
CA ARG A 201 19.48 18.03 22.75
C ARG A 201 18.46 16.94 22.47
N ARG A 202 18.02 16.80 21.22
CA ARG A 202 17.05 15.77 20.81
C ARG A 202 17.60 14.36 20.97
N LEU A 203 18.84 14.12 20.54
CA LEU A 203 19.49 12.83 20.72
C LEU A 203 19.66 12.49 22.21
N ALA A 204 20.11 13.45 23.03
CA ALA A 204 20.24 13.27 24.46
C ALA A 204 18.89 12.88 25.12
N ALA A 205 17.80 13.57 24.75
CA ALA A 205 16.46 13.25 25.23
C ALA A 205 15.98 11.86 24.77
N THR A 206 16.26 11.49 23.53
CA THR A 206 15.86 10.18 22.96
C THR A 206 16.56 9.02 23.67
N TYR A 207 17.83 9.20 24.02
CA TYR A 207 18.63 8.14 24.66
C TYR A 207 18.73 8.26 26.20
N GLY A 208 18.05 9.23 26.77
CA GLY A 208 18.06 9.42 28.24
C GLY A 208 19.45 9.77 28.85
N VAL A 209 20.33 10.41 28.02
CA VAL A 209 21.69 10.76 28.43
C VAL A 209 21.85 12.29 28.51
N PRO A 210 22.80 12.81 29.29
CA PRO A 210 23.08 14.24 29.31
C PRO A 210 23.62 14.73 27.95
N THR A 211 23.30 15.96 27.57
CA THR A 211 23.73 16.55 26.28
C THR A 211 25.24 16.58 26.09
N SER A 212 26.00 16.60 27.16
CA SER A 212 27.46 16.49 27.13
C SER A 212 27.98 15.13 26.69
N ALA A 213 27.18 14.08 26.83
CA ALA A 213 27.55 12.73 26.42
C ALA A 213 27.28 12.47 24.91
N VAL A 214 26.61 13.40 24.22
CA VAL A 214 26.29 13.25 22.78
C VAL A 214 27.35 13.96 21.95
N THR A 215 28.05 13.21 21.11
CA THR A 215 28.96 13.73 20.09
C THR A 215 28.36 13.56 18.71
N ILE A 216 28.30 14.63 17.90
CA ILE A 216 27.86 14.58 16.50
C ILE A 216 29.09 14.78 15.63
N THR A 217 29.40 13.76 14.85
CA THR A 217 30.48 13.82 13.84
C THR A 217 29.88 13.99 12.45
N ILE A 218 30.31 15.01 11.72
CA ILE A 218 29.90 15.26 10.33
C ILE A 218 31.08 14.96 9.42
N ASP A 219 30.98 13.89 8.64
CA ASP A 219 31.98 13.57 7.63
C ASP A 219 31.69 14.36 6.34
N ARG A 220 32.59 15.29 5.98
CA ARG A 220 32.47 16.12 4.77
C ARG A 220 32.93 15.43 3.48
N LYS A 221 33.43 14.20 3.54
CA LYS A 221 33.92 13.50 2.34
C LYS A 221 32.80 13.08 1.37
N ALA A 222 31.53 13.10 1.79
CA ALA A 222 30.38 12.75 0.95
C ALA A 222 29.86 13.90 0.04
N ALA A 223 30.37 15.12 0.16
CA ALA A 223 29.83 16.30 -0.53
C ALA A 223 30.51 16.61 -1.88
N LYS A 224 31.38 15.74 -2.39
CA LYS A 224 31.99 15.90 -3.71
C LYS A 224 31.71 14.72 -4.61
N LYS A 225 30.51 14.68 -5.18
CA LYS A 225 30.25 14.05 -6.48
C LYS A 225 28.98 14.65 -7.10
N ASN A 226 29.27 15.50 -8.09
CA ASN A 226 28.45 16.04 -9.19
C ASN A 226 27.37 17.04 -8.82
#